data_8beeb8af975f7f29b164c272328a7b96
#
_entry.id   8beeb8af975f7f29b164c272328a7b96
#
_cell.length_a   1.000
_cell.length_b   1.000
_cell.length_c   1.000
_cell.angle_alpha   90.00
_cell.angle_beta   90.00
_cell.angle_gamma   90.00
#
_symmetry.space_group_name_H-M   'P 1'
#
loop_
_entity.id
_entity.type
_entity.pdbx_description
1 polymer ?
#
loop_
_entity_poly.entity_id
_entity_poly.type
_entity_poly.pdbx_seq_one_letter_code
_entity_poly.pdbx_strand_id
1 'polypeptide(L)'
;MNGAYRVACLVSHPIQYQAPLFRYLAARPGIELTVFFLSDLSTRAYRDSGFGVSVKWDVPLLDGYRHEFLPRVGSGSGLSFWRPWTFGLRARLRRGRFDALWVHGYAHRGCLAGIAAAKSLNIPVMLRGESNLLSETDDALKLGVKRIAMPPLLRTIDGLLAIGRLNRDYYLHYGVEAGRIFPMPYAVDNEFFRAAAEHARPHREQLRAELGLKPERAVILFASKMQPHKRAIDLLDAYSRLSPDGITEPAACLVFAGDGEERANLERRARDLKWDSIRFIGFRNQSELPPLYDLCDMFVLPSEHEPWGLVVNEAMNAGKAVIVSDRVGAGVDLVEDGVNGFVYPARDVAALSDRLRRVIDSPENRAAMGTRALEKVARLDFAADRDGLLAALDSIAGKKSRAAA
;
A
#
# COMPACT_ATOMS: atom_id res chain seq x y z
N MET A 1 6.26 32.05 -16.14
CA MET A 1 6.49 31.18 -14.96
C MET A 1 5.12 30.98 -14.35
N ASN A 2 4.52 29.81 -14.52
CA ASN A 2 3.25 29.50 -13.85
C ASN A 2 3.54 29.45 -12.35
N GLY A 3 2.76 30.22 -11.54
CA GLY A 3 2.85 30.17 -10.09
C GLY A 3 2.55 28.74 -9.58
N ALA A 4 2.87 28.46 -8.32
CA ALA A 4 2.58 27.16 -7.71
C ALA A 4 1.06 26.88 -7.69
N TYR A 5 0.66 25.65 -8.02
CA TYR A 5 -0.72 25.19 -7.88
C TYR A 5 -1.10 25.04 -6.40
N ARG A 6 -2.22 25.65 -6.01
CA ARG A 6 -2.79 25.50 -4.66
C ARG A 6 -3.71 24.29 -4.65
N VAL A 7 -3.24 23.20 -4.05
CA VAL A 7 -3.94 21.92 -4.04
C VAL A 7 -4.50 21.63 -2.66
N ALA A 8 -5.83 21.46 -2.57
CA ALA A 8 -6.47 20.85 -1.41
C ALA A 8 -6.45 19.31 -1.56
N CYS A 9 -6.01 18.60 -0.54
CA CYS A 9 -6.11 17.13 -0.49
C CYS A 9 -7.09 16.73 0.59
N LEU A 10 -8.07 15.88 0.29
CA LEU A 10 -9.05 15.35 1.24
C LEU A 10 -8.82 13.87 1.50
N VAL A 11 -8.49 13.52 2.73
CA VAL A 11 -8.15 12.17 3.18
C VAL A 11 -8.99 11.78 4.40
N SER A 12 -9.23 10.49 4.59
CA SER A 12 -9.98 9.98 5.73
C SER A 12 -9.31 10.28 7.09
N HIS A 13 -8.04 9.97 7.22
CA HIS A 13 -7.22 10.16 8.44
C HIS A 13 -5.73 10.16 8.07
N PRO A 14 -4.82 10.57 8.95
CA PRO A 14 -3.39 10.44 8.72
C PRO A 14 -2.97 8.98 8.58
N ILE A 15 -2.20 8.66 7.53
CA ILE A 15 -1.76 7.31 7.22
C ILE A 15 -0.24 7.32 7.01
N GLN A 16 0.46 6.36 7.61
CA GLN A 16 1.92 6.31 7.67
C GLN A 16 2.60 6.28 6.29
N TYR A 17 1.99 5.70 5.28
CA TYR A 17 2.56 5.67 3.93
C TYR A 17 2.18 6.88 3.06
N GLN A 18 1.17 7.67 3.47
CA GLN A 18 0.80 8.90 2.76
C GLN A 18 1.52 10.14 3.31
N ALA A 19 1.80 10.17 4.61
CA ALA A 19 2.44 11.32 5.25
C ALA A 19 3.81 11.68 4.63
N PRO A 20 4.70 10.72 4.30
CA PRO A 20 5.95 11.02 3.59
C PRO A 20 5.73 11.63 2.20
N LEU A 21 4.75 11.15 1.44
CA LEU A 21 4.38 11.72 0.14
C LEU A 21 3.90 13.17 0.29
N PHE A 22 3.03 13.46 1.27
CA PHE A 22 2.55 14.82 1.50
C PHE A 22 3.69 15.77 1.89
N ARG A 23 4.63 15.30 2.71
CA ARG A 23 5.85 16.03 3.07
C ARG A 23 6.73 16.29 1.86
N TYR A 24 6.93 15.28 1.03
CA TYR A 24 7.71 15.39 -0.19
C TYR A 24 7.09 16.43 -1.14
N LEU A 25 5.79 16.37 -1.39
CA LEU A 25 5.08 17.31 -2.27
C LEU A 25 5.10 18.74 -1.74
N ALA A 26 4.89 18.92 -0.43
CA ALA A 26 4.89 20.24 0.21
C ALA A 26 6.26 20.93 0.21
N ALA A 27 7.35 20.16 0.16
CA ALA A 27 8.71 20.68 0.10
C ALA A 27 9.19 21.02 -1.31
N ARG A 28 8.40 20.73 -2.36
CA ARG A 28 8.82 20.91 -3.75
C ARG A 28 8.15 22.14 -4.40
N PRO A 29 8.86 22.87 -5.28
CA PRO A 29 8.26 23.96 -6.00
C PRO A 29 7.14 23.49 -6.94
N GLY A 30 6.17 24.36 -7.20
CA GLY A 30 5.06 24.10 -8.12
C GLY A 30 3.78 23.60 -7.45
N ILE A 31 3.81 23.19 -6.15
CA ILE A 31 2.63 22.71 -5.42
C ILE A 31 2.58 23.35 -4.03
N GLU A 32 1.48 24.06 -3.73
CA GLU A 32 1.11 24.50 -2.37
C GLU A 32 0.04 23.56 -1.82
N LEU A 33 0.46 22.50 -1.11
CA LEU A 33 -0.43 21.48 -0.60
C LEU A 33 -1.05 21.87 0.76
N THR A 34 -2.37 21.65 0.89
CA THR A 34 -3.07 21.65 2.18
C THR A 34 -3.90 20.39 2.31
N VAL A 35 -3.65 19.59 3.35
CA VAL A 35 -4.33 18.31 3.58
C VAL A 35 -5.45 18.48 4.59
N PHE A 36 -6.67 18.09 4.22
CA PHE A 36 -7.85 18.06 5.09
C PHE A 36 -8.16 16.63 5.51
N PHE A 37 -8.21 16.38 6.81
CA PHE A 37 -8.53 15.07 7.37
C PHE A 37 -9.97 15.03 7.90
N LEU A 38 -10.68 13.93 7.58
CA LEU A 38 -12.01 13.68 8.14
C LEU A 38 -11.94 13.23 9.60
N SER A 39 -10.87 12.54 10.01
CA SER A 39 -10.66 11.98 11.35
C SER A 39 -9.23 12.15 11.81
N ASP A 40 -9.05 12.23 13.12
CA ASP A 40 -7.75 12.18 13.81
C ASP A 40 -7.35 10.75 14.23
N LEU A 41 -8.03 9.72 13.69
CA LEU A 41 -7.64 8.32 13.88
C LEU A 41 -6.15 8.16 13.53
N SER A 42 -5.43 7.35 14.25
CA SER A 42 -3.97 7.13 14.10
C SER A 42 -3.02 8.22 14.62
N THR A 43 -3.49 9.41 14.96
CA THR A 43 -2.63 10.40 15.64
C THR A 43 -2.29 10.04 17.10
N ARG A 44 -3.03 9.07 17.65
CA ARG A 44 -2.84 8.49 19.00
C ARG A 44 -2.86 6.98 18.88
N ALA A 45 -2.53 6.28 19.97
CA ALA A 45 -2.75 4.85 20.05
C ALA A 45 -4.22 4.51 19.84
N TYR A 46 -4.51 3.56 18.95
CA TYR A 46 -5.85 3.07 18.67
C TYR A 46 -5.81 1.55 18.47
N ARG A 47 -6.93 0.90 18.72
CA ARG A 47 -7.04 -0.53 18.41
C ARG A 47 -7.28 -0.69 16.90
N ASP A 48 -6.30 -1.23 16.19
CA ASP A 48 -6.46 -1.58 14.78
C ASP A 48 -7.25 -2.88 14.66
N SER A 49 -8.38 -2.85 13.94
CA SER A 49 -9.24 -4.03 13.81
C SER A 49 -8.62 -5.16 13.02
N GLY A 50 -7.70 -4.85 12.12
CA GLY A 50 -7.05 -5.85 11.28
C GLY A 50 -5.87 -6.54 11.97
N PHE A 51 -5.10 -5.81 12.79
CA PHE A 51 -4.07 -6.39 13.65
C PHE A 51 -4.64 -6.94 14.96
N GLY A 52 -5.81 -6.47 15.41
CA GLY A 52 -6.39 -6.89 16.70
C GLY A 52 -5.68 -6.32 17.94
N VAL A 53 -4.62 -5.52 17.76
CA VAL A 53 -3.79 -4.95 18.83
C VAL A 53 -3.86 -3.42 18.85
N SER A 54 -3.34 -2.81 19.92
CA SER A 54 -3.19 -1.35 19.98
C SER A 54 -1.98 -0.93 19.15
N VAL A 55 -2.19 -0.03 18.21
CA VAL A 55 -1.17 0.51 17.31
C VAL A 55 -0.99 2.00 17.60
N LYS A 56 0.26 2.43 17.71
CA LYS A 56 0.69 3.82 17.66
C LYS A 56 1.85 3.88 16.67
N TRP A 57 1.66 4.60 15.58
CA TRP A 57 2.71 4.72 14.57
C TRP A 57 3.93 5.44 15.14
N ASP A 58 5.12 4.94 14.83
CA ASP A 58 6.42 5.44 15.29
C ASP A 58 7.06 6.42 14.29
N VAL A 59 6.33 6.79 13.26
CA VAL A 59 6.75 7.76 12.24
C VAL A 59 5.90 9.03 12.33
N PRO A 60 6.47 10.20 11.98
CA PRO A 60 5.73 11.46 12.02
C PRO A 60 4.62 11.47 10.95
N LEU A 61 3.37 11.63 11.39
CA LEU A 61 2.20 11.59 10.50
C LEU A 61 1.74 12.97 10.02
N LEU A 62 2.09 14.05 10.74
CA LEU A 62 1.55 15.40 10.49
C LEU A 62 2.62 16.43 10.17
N ASP A 63 3.90 16.10 10.33
CA ASP A 63 5.00 17.04 10.21
C ASP A 63 5.35 17.31 8.73
N GLY A 64 5.79 18.54 8.45
CA GLY A 64 6.36 18.93 7.16
C GLY A 64 5.38 19.28 6.06
N TYR A 65 4.07 19.38 6.35
CA TYR A 65 3.06 19.85 5.41
C TYR A 65 1.89 20.54 6.13
N ARG A 66 1.18 21.43 5.41
CA ARG A 66 -0.01 22.10 5.97
C ARG A 66 -1.17 21.12 6.04
N HIS A 67 -1.78 21.01 7.22
CA HIS A 67 -2.93 20.13 7.42
C HIS A 67 -3.98 20.78 8.31
N GLU A 68 -5.21 20.29 8.21
CA GLU A 68 -6.34 20.71 9.03
C GLU A 68 -7.30 19.53 9.25
N PHE A 69 -7.71 19.29 10.49
CA PHE A 69 -8.80 18.38 10.79
C PHE A 69 -10.14 19.09 10.60
N LEU A 70 -11.03 18.49 9.82
CA LEU A 70 -12.37 19.05 9.63
C LEU A 70 -13.18 18.92 10.92
N PRO A 71 -13.96 19.96 11.31
CA PRO A 71 -14.91 19.86 12.39
C PRO A 71 -15.87 18.69 12.17
N ARG A 72 -16.16 17.94 13.23
CA ARG A 72 -17.01 16.75 13.17
C ARG A 72 -18.08 16.76 14.26
N VAL A 73 -19.17 16.06 14.01
CA VAL A 73 -20.22 15.79 14.99
C VAL A 73 -19.88 14.49 15.72
N GLY A 74 -19.88 14.54 17.06
CA GLY A 74 -19.56 13.39 17.91
C GLY A 74 -18.08 13.25 18.24
N SER A 75 -17.77 12.46 19.26
CA SER A 75 -16.42 12.29 19.82
C SER A 75 -15.64 11.08 19.27
N GLY A 76 -16.26 10.20 18.49
CA GLY A 76 -15.63 8.97 18.00
C GLY A 76 -14.66 9.23 16.83
N SER A 77 -13.49 8.59 16.85
CA SER A 77 -12.49 8.61 15.76
C SER A 77 -12.69 7.50 14.74
N GLY A 78 -13.62 6.56 14.98
CA GLY A 78 -13.86 5.40 14.12
C GLY A 78 -14.30 5.79 12.71
N LEU A 79 -13.82 5.02 11.72
CA LEU A 79 -14.11 5.21 10.30
C LEU A 79 -15.14 4.21 9.80
N SER A 80 -16.18 4.72 9.14
CA SER A 80 -17.13 3.95 8.36
C SER A 80 -17.62 4.79 7.18
N PHE A 81 -18.48 4.26 6.31
CA PHE A 81 -19.07 5.07 5.25
C PHE A 81 -19.76 6.33 5.79
N TRP A 82 -20.49 6.23 6.91
CA TRP A 82 -21.28 7.32 7.51
C TRP A 82 -20.51 8.16 8.53
N ARG A 83 -19.38 7.67 9.05
CA ARG A 83 -18.61 8.34 10.12
C ARG A 83 -17.15 8.57 9.73
N PRO A 84 -16.53 9.69 10.15
CA PRO A 84 -17.14 10.79 10.91
C PRO A 84 -18.04 11.67 10.04
N TRP A 85 -19.02 12.33 10.66
CA TRP A 85 -19.80 13.36 9.99
C TRP A 85 -19.08 14.69 10.13
N THR A 86 -18.40 15.11 9.07
CA THR A 86 -17.63 16.34 9.02
C THR A 86 -18.35 17.47 8.28
N PHE A 87 -17.99 18.71 8.59
CA PHE A 87 -18.57 19.91 7.98
C PHE A 87 -17.50 20.99 7.76
N GLY A 88 -17.89 22.07 7.04
CA GLY A 88 -17.07 23.26 6.88
C GLY A 88 -16.01 23.17 5.76
N LEU A 89 -15.85 22.04 5.04
CA LEU A 89 -14.90 21.92 3.93
C LEU A 89 -15.20 22.94 2.80
N ARG A 90 -16.48 23.11 2.42
CA ARG A 90 -16.88 24.06 1.35
C ARG A 90 -16.40 25.50 1.65
N ALA A 91 -16.54 25.96 2.91
CA ALA A 91 -16.09 27.27 3.32
C ALA A 91 -14.55 27.41 3.25
N ARG A 92 -13.82 26.35 3.59
CA ARG A 92 -12.36 26.28 3.52
C ARG A 92 -11.86 26.30 2.07
N LEU A 93 -12.48 25.51 1.21
CA LEU A 93 -12.18 25.48 -0.23
C LEU A 93 -12.38 26.87 -0.86
N ARG A 94 -13.49 27.53 -0.57
CA ARG A 94 -13.76 28.89 -1.06
C ARG A 94 -12.73 29.91 -0.57
N ARG A 95 -12.40 29.88 0.75
CA ARG A 95 -11.45 30.81 1.38
C ARG A 95 -10.02 30.56 0.88
N GLY A 96 -9.66 29.30 0.71
CA GLY A 96 -8.33 28.87 0.28
C GLY A 96 -8.01 29.16 -1.18
N ARG A 97 -9.00 29.45 -2.03
CA ARG A 97 -8.83 29.69 -3.49
C ARG A 97 -7.99 28.61 -4.15
N PHE A 98 -8.32 27.35 -3.88
CA PHE A 98 -7.61 26.19 -4.43
C PHE A 98 -7.87 26.03 -5.92
N ASP A 99 -6.83 25.65 -6.67
CA ASP A 99 -6.91 25.34 -8.09
C ASP A 99 -7.54 24.00 -8.36
N ALA A 100 -7.35 23.04 -7.45
CA ALA A 100 -7.94 21.71 -7.52
C ALA A 100 -8.16 21.11 -6.12
N LEU A 101 -9.13 20.19 -6.01
CA LEU A 101 -9.31 19.27 -4.88
C LEU A 101 -8.85 17.87 -5.30
N TRP A 102 -7.84 17.33 -4.66
CA TRP A 102 -7.46 15.92 -4.73
C TRP A 102 -8.17 15.15 -3.62
N VAL A 103 -8.99 14.17 -3.98
CA VAL A 103 -9.69 13.29 -3.02
C VAL A 103 -9.03 11.92 -3.02
N HIS A 104 -8.69 11.41 -1.82
CA HIS A 104 -8.12 10.07 -1.67
C HIS A 104 -9.23 9.08 -1.32
N GLY A 105 -9.70 8.36 -2.35
CA GLY A 105 -10.80 7.40 -2.23
C GLY A 105 -12.20 8.02 -2.21
N TYR A 106 -13.21 7.16 -2.29
CA TYR A 106 -14.64 7.54 -2.25
C TYR A 106 -15.44 6.66 -1.27
N ALA A 107 -14.76 5.88 -0.44
CA ALA A 107 -15.39 4.94 0.49
C ALA A 107 -16.06 5.61 1.70
N HIS A 108 -15.92 6.94 1.84
CA HIS A 108 -16.50 7.70 2.94
C HIS A 108 -17.44 8.78 2.41
N ARG A 109 -18.59 8.94 3.06
CA ARG A 109 -19.53 10.03 2.78
C ARG A 109 -18.86 11.41 2.77
N GLY A 110 -17.89 11.63 3.66
CA GLY A 110 -17.12 12.88 3.71
C GLY A 110 -16.35 13.17 2.41
N CYS A 111 -15.80 12.14 1.76
CA CYS A 111 -15.14 12.27 0.46
C CYS A 111 -16.13 12.65 -0.64
N LEU A 112 -17.31 11.99 -0.70
CA LEU A 112 -18.35 12.31 -1.67
C LEU A 112 -18.91 13.74 -1.45
N ALA A 113 -19.11 14.14 -0.19
CA ALA A 113 -19.51 15.51 0.14
C ALA A 113 -18.44 16.52 -0.24
N GLY A 114 -17.15 16.17 -0.14
CA GLY A 114 -16.02 16.97 -0.60
C GLY A 114 -16.03 17.19 -2.10
N ILE A 115 -16.28 16.13 -2.87
CA ILE A 115 -16.45 16.22 -4.34
C ILE A 115 -17.59 17.19 -4.69
N ALA A 116 -18.76 17.00 -4.08
CA ALA A 116 -19.92 17.87 -4.31
C ALA A 116 -19.62 19.33 -3.92
N ALA A 117 -18.95 19.57 -2.79
CA ALA A 117 -18.56 20.89 -2.34
C ALA A 117 -17.61 21.60 -3.33
N ALA A 118 -16.59 20.89 -3.84
CA ALA A 118 -15.66 21.43 -4.84
C ALA A 118 -16.38 21.77 -6.14
N LYS A 119 -17.20 20.85 -6.65
CA LYS A 119 -18.01 21.09 -7.87
C LYS A 119 -18.94 22.29 -7.74
N SER A 120 -19.58 22.48 -6.55
CA SER A 120 -20.42 23.67 -6.30
C SER A 120 -19.67 24.99 -6.29
N LEU A 121 -18.34 24.96 -6.24
CA LEU A 121 -17.44 26.11 -6.29
C LEU A 121 -16.66 26.19 -7.61
N ASN A 122 -16.97 25.36 -8.60
CA ASN A 122 -16.22 25.22 -9.86
C ASN A 122 -14.73 24.91 -9.65
N ILE A 123 -14.40 24.22 -8.55
CA ILE A 123 -13.07 23.71 -8.27
C ILE A 123 -12.96 22.32 -8.90
N PRO A 124 -11.99 22.08 -9.82
CA PRO A 124 -11.74 20.76 -10.38
C PRO A 124 -11.43 19.73 -9.32
N VAL A 125 -11.82 18.49 -9.58
CA VAL A 125 -11.63 17.36 -8.67
C VAL A 125 -10.74 16.31 -9.31
N MET A 126 -9.69 15.91 -8.58
CA MET A 126 -8.87 14.74 -8.88
C MET A 126 -9.19 13.64 -7.89
N LEU A 127 -9.21 12.39 -8.33
CA LEU A 127 -9.46 11.23 -7.49
C LEU A 127 -8.29 10.25 -7.59
N ARG A 128 -7.73 9.85 -6.44
CA ARG A 128 -6.82 8.72 -6.29
C ARG A 128 -7.52 7.64 -5.48
N GLY A 129 -7.71 6.47 -6.04
CA GLY A 129 -8.37 5.34 -5.37
C GLY A 129 -7.59 4.06 -5.57
N GLU A 130 -7.93 3.04 -4.78
CA GLU A 130 -7.24 1.74 -4.79
C GLU A 130 -8.06 0.66 -5.54
N SER A 131 -9.22 1.02 -6.10
CA SER A 131 -10.09 0.05 -6.76
C SER A 131 -9.44 -0.57 -7.99
N ASN A 132 -9.57 -1.87 -8.13
CA ASN A 132 -9.19 -2.62 -9.32
C ASN A 132 -10.22 -3.72 -9.61
N LEU A 133 -10.16 -4.32 -10.80
CA LEU A 133 -11.13 -5.34 -11.23
C LEU A 133 -10.94 -6.68 -10.50
N LEU A 134 -9.70 -7.00 -10.07
CA LEU A 134 -9.41 -8.22 -9.30
C LEU A 134 -9.99 -8.19 -7.89
N SER A 135 -10.27 -6.98 -7.38
CA SER A 135 -10.81 -6.71 -6.05
C SER A 135 -12.32 -6.50 -6.07
N GLU A 136 -13.01 -6.79 -7.18
CA GLU A 136 -14.47 -6.66 -7.21
C GLU A 136 -15.12 -7.79 -6.43
N THR A 137 -16.27 -7.47 -5.86
CA THR A 137 -17.05 -8.44 -5.07
C THR A 137 -17.71 -9.47 -6.00
N ASP A 138 -17.79 -10.71 -5.53
CA ASP A 138 -18.57 -11.78 -6.18
C ASP A 138 -20.08 -11.65 -5.94
N ASP A 139 -20.49 -10.74 -5.06
CA ASP A 139 -21.91 -10.43 -4.79
C ASP A 139 -22.51 -9.68 -5.99
N ALA A 140 -23.34 -10.39 -6.76
CA ALA A 140 -23.94 -9.89 -7.99
C ALA A 140 -24.76 -8.61 -7.79
N LEU A 141 -25.45 -8.46 -6.64
CA LEU A 141 -26.24 -7.26 -6.34
C LEU A 141 -25.33 -6.05 -6.11
N LYS A 142 -24.29 -6.21 -5.29
CA LYS A 142 -23.32 -5.13 -5.05
C LYS A 142 -22.59 -4.75 -6.32
N LEU A 143 -22.20 -5.74 -7.14
CA LEU A 143 -21.57 -5.50 -8.44
C LEU A 143 -22.50 -4.76 -9.39
N GLY A 144 -23.81 -5.15 -9.43
CA GLY A 144 -24.83 -4.46 -10.21
C GLY A 144 -25.00 -2.99 -9.80
N VAL A 145 -25.12 -2.72 -8.50
CA VAL A 145 -25.16 -1.35 -7.96
C VAL A 145 -23.91 -0.56 -8.32
N LYS A 146 -22.73 -1.17 -8.19
CA LYS A 146 -21.44 -0.55 -8.54
C LYS A 146 -21.38 -0.18 -10.02
N ARG A 147 -21.79 -1.07 -10.92
CA ARG A 147 -21.83 -0.83 -12.37
C ARG A 147 -22.73 0.33 -12.77
N ILE A 148 -23.80 0.57 -12.03
CA ILE A 148 -24.71 1.70 -12.27
C ILE A 148 -24.16 2.99 -11.65
N ALA A 149 -23.62 2.92 -10.43
CA ALA A 149 -23.22 4.11 -9.66
C ALA A 149 -21.83 4.67 -10.07
N MET A 150 -20.90 3.82 -10.51
CA MET A 150 -19.52 4.23 -10.78
C MET A 150 -19.37 5.12 -12.04
N PRO A 151 -19.99 4.83 -13.19
CA PRO A 151 -19.82 5.68 -14.37
C PRO A 151 -20.24 7.14 -14.13
N PRO A 152 -21.42 7.46 -13.56
CA PRO A 152 -21.79 8.84 -13.30
C PRO A 152 -20.85 9.51 -12.29
N LEU A 153 -20.41 8.80 -11.23
CA LEU A 153 -19.43 9.35 -10.28
C LEU A 153 -18.12 9.70 -10.98
N LEU A 154 -17.53 8.77 -11.72
CA LEU A 154 -16.23 8.97 -12.39
C LEU A 154 -16.29 10.04 -13.48
N ARG A 155 -17.46 10.25 -14.13
CA ARG A 155 -17.66 11.34 -15.08
C ARG A 155 -17.54 12.73 -14.43
N THR A 156 -17.91 12.86 -13.15
CA THR A 156 -17.79 14.14 -12.41
C THR A 156 -16.36 14.50 -12.05
N ILE A 157 -15.41 13.55 -12.10
CA ILE A 157 -14.02 13.72 -11.72
C ILE A 157 -13.24 14.27 -12.93
N ASP A 158 -12.45 15.30 -12.76
CA ASP A 158 -11.71 15.96 -13.85
C ASP A 158 -10.39 15.25 -14.18
N GLY A 159 -9.76 14.61 -13.19
CA GLY A 159 -8.53 13.81 -13.36
C GLY A 159 -8.49 12.59 -12.44
N LEU A 160 -8.15 11.43 -12.98
CA LEU A 160 -7.99 10.18 -12.22
C LEU A 160 -6.49 9.92 -12.03
N LEU A 161 -6.06 9.78 -10.79
CA LEU A 161 -4.67 9.54 -10.42
C LEU A 161 -4.49 8.03 -10.20
N ALA A 162 -3.99 7.34 -11.22
CA ALA A 162 -3.89 5.88 -11.22
C ALA A 162 -2.67 5.40 -10.44
N ILE A 163 -2.88 4.54 -9.45
CA ILE A 163 -1.82 3.98 -8.61
C ILE A 163 -1.00 2.87 -9.30
N GLY A 164 -1.50 2.32 -10.41
CA GLY A 164 -0.88 1.27 -11.20
C GLY A 164 -1.79 0.81 -12.33
N ARG A 165 -1.34 -0.20 -13.09
CA ARG A 165 -2.04 -0.70 -14.29
C ARG A 165 -3.45 -1.20 -13.98
N LEU A 166 -3.62 -2.04 -12.98
CA LEU A 166 -4.94 -2.59 -12.63
C LEU A 166 -5.94 -1.50 -12.23
N ASN A 167 -5.50 -0.44 -11.56
CA ASN A 167 -6.34 0.68 -11.21
C ASN A 167 -6.68 1.54 -12.42
N ARG A 168 -5.73 1.74 -13.33
CA ARG A 168 -5.97 2.39 -14.62
C ARG A 168 -7.01 1.63 -15.44
N ASP A 169 -6.88 0.30 -15.54
CA ASP A 169 -7.80 -0.56 -16.28
C ASP A 169 -9.20 -0.55 -15.67
N TYR A 170 -9.31 -0.45 -14.34
CA TYR A 170 -10.57 -0.22 -13.64
C TYR A 170 -11.25 1.07 -14.09
N TYR A 171 -10.52 2.19 -14.18
CA TYR A 171 -11.10 3.45 -14.66
C TYR A 171 -11.54 3.37 -16.12
N LEU A 172 -10.74 2.75 -16.97
CA LEU A 172 -11.11 2.51 -18.39
C LEU A 172 -12.36 1.63 -18.51
N HIS A 173 -12.45 0.55 -17.72
CA HIS A 173 -13.61 -0.34 -17.69
C HIS A 173 -14.92 0.41 -17.36
N TYR A 174 -14.86 1.38 -16.42
CA TYR A 174 -16.00 2.20 -16.06
C TYR A 174 -16.20 3.44 -16.97
N GLY A 175 -15.57 3.47 -18.14
CA GLY A 175 -15.82 4.44 -19.20
C GLY A 175 -15.12 5.79 -19.02
N VAL A 176 -14.02 5.83 -18.26
CA VAL A 176 -13.17 7.02 -18.19
C VAL A 176 -12.27 7.07 -19.43
N GLU A 177 -12.22 8.22 -20.09
CA GLU A 177 -11.31 8.44 -21.21
C GLU A 177 -9.84 8.40 -20.76
N ALA A 178 -8.96 7.74 -21.54
CA ALA A 178 -7.55 7.58 -21.22
C ALA A 178 -6.82 8.91 -20.95
N GLY A 179 -7.20 9.98 -21.67
CA GLY A 179 -6.63 11.33 -21.51
C GLY A 179 -7.02 12.03 -20.19
N ARG A 180 -7.82 11.40 -19.34
CA ARG A 180 -8.17 11.87 -17.99
C ARG A 180 -7.52 11.03 -16.89
N ILE A 181 -6.72 10.02 -17.24
CA ILE A 181 -6.05 9.12 -16.31
C ILE A 181 -4.56 9.44 -16.32
N PHE A 182 -4.03 9.82 -15.17
CA PHE A 182 -2.64 10.22 -14.98
C PHE A 182 -1.95 9.21 -14.06
N PRO A 183 -0.76 8.71 -14.40
CA PRO A 183 -0.03 7.80 -13.53
C PRO A 183 0.42 8.55 -12.26
N MET A 184 0.03 8.05 -11.10
CA MET A 184 0.50 8.48 -9.79
C MET A 184 0.70 7.20 -8.96
N PRO A 185 1.82 6.46 -9.23
CA PRO A 185 1.99 5.09 -8.74
C PRO A 185 2.01 5.03 -7.21
N TYR A 186 1.60 3.90 -6.63
CA TYR A 186 1.84 3.72 -5.22
C TYR A 186 3.32 3.51 -4.95
N ALA A 187 3.89 4.45 -4.21
CA ALA A 187 5.27 4.46 -3.77
C ALA A 187 5.35 4.51 -2.24
N VAL A 188 6.47 4.08 -1.72
CA VAL A 188 6.89 4.30 -0.34
C VAL A 188 8.03 5.32 -0.31
N ASP A 189 8.48 5.72 0.87
CA ASP A 189 9.72 6.48 1.01
C ASP A 189 10.91 5.56 0.70
N ASN A 190 11.29 5.51 -0.58
CA ASN A 190 12.36 4.62 -1.06
C ASN A 190 13.69 4.91 -0.37
N GLU A 191 13.98 6.19 -0.09
CA GLU A 191 15.23 6.58 0.59
C GLU A 191 15.24 6.08 2.03
N PHE A 192 14.14 6.28 2.76
CA PHE A 192 13.99 5.77 4.12
C PHE A 192 14.21 4.25 4.20
N PHE A 193 13.51 3.47 3.36
CA PHE A 193 13.61 2.01 3.43
C PHE A 193 15.00 1.49 3.05
N ARG A 194 15.65 2.09 2.05
CA ARG A 194 17.04 1.74 1.66
C ARG A 194 18.02 2.06 2.75
N ALA A 195 18.04 3.33 3.20
CA ALA A 195 18.98 3.78 4.22
C ALA A 195 18.79 2.99 5.54
N ALA A 196 17.56 2.73 5.96
CA ALA A 196 17.28 1.98 7.17
C ALA A 196 17.68 0.50 7.04
N ALA A 197 17.50 -0.14 5.89
CA ALA A 197 17.96 -1.51 5.64
C ALA A 197 19.51 -1.58 5.60
N GLU A 198 20.16 -0.62 4.96
CA GLU A 198 21.63 -0.53 4.95
C GLU A 198 22.20 -0.30 6.36
N HIS A 199 21.57 0.55 7.14
CA HIS A 199 21.95 0.80 8.54
C HIS A 199 21.79 -0.45 9.41
N ALA A 200 20.79 -1.28 9.15
CA ALA A 200 20.56 -2.53 9.89
C ALA A 200 21.56 -3.63 9.54
N ARG A 201 22.17 -3.60 8.35
CA ARG A 201 23.05 -4.68 7.82
C ARG A 201 24.16 -5.12 8.76
N PRO A 202 24.91 -4.22 9.44
CA PRO A 202 25.93 -4.64 10.42
C PRO A 202 25.39 -5.42 11.61
N HIS A 203 24.09 -5.28 11.92
CA HIS A 203 23.43 -5.93 13.04
C HIS A 203 22.61 -7.15 12.63
N ARG A 204 22.68 -7.57 11.37
CA ARG A 204 21.89 -8.69 10.81
C ARG A 204 22.09 -10.00 11.57
N GLU A 205 23.35 -10.38 11.86
CA GLU A 205 23.66 -11.62 12.55
C GLU A 205 23.23 -11.58 14.02
N GLN A 206 23.29 -10.41 14.66
CA GLN A 206 22.74 -10.23 16.00
C GLN A 206 21.21 -10.44 15.99
N LEU A 207 20.49 -9.80 15.08
CA LEU A 207 19.03 -9.96 14.95
C LEU A 207 18.67 -11.41 14.61
N ARG A 208 19.45 -12.08 13.76
CA ARG A 208 19.29 -13.51 13.45
C ARG A 208 19.38 -14.38 14.71
N ALA A 209 20.39 -14.13 15.54
CA ALA A 209 20.59 -14.84 16.80
C ALA A 209 19.46 -14.55 17.82
N GLU A 210 19.05 -13.28 17.95
CA GLU A 210 17.93 -12.86 18.83
C GLU A 210 16.61 -13.58 18.46
N LEU A 211 16.39 -13.79 17.17
CA LEU A 211 15.22 -14.52 16.67
C LEU A 211 15.41 -16.04 16.69
N GLY A 212 16.56 -16.54 17.12
CA GLY A 212 16.89 -17.98 17.17
C GLY A 212 16.90 -18.63 15.79
N LEU A 213 17.29 -17.89 14.73
CA LEU A 213 17.35 -18.39 13.36
C LEU A 213 18.74 -18.99 13.10
N LYS A 214 18.79 -20.18 12.49
CA LYS A 214 20.05 -20.86 12.16
C LYS A 214 20.83 -20.09 11.10
N PRO A 215 22.14 -19.85 11.28
CA PRO A 215 22.94 -18.98 10.39
C PRO A 215 22.93 -19.42 8.92
N GLU A 216 22.97 -20.73 8.67
CA GLU A 216 23.07 -21.33 7.35
C GLU A 216 21.76 -21.41 6.57
N ARG A 217 20.61 -21.10 7.21
CA ARG A 217 19.29 -21.25 6.60
C ARG A 217 18.82 -19.96 5.97
N ALA A 218 18.27 -20.04 4.78
CA ALA A 218 17.58 -18.94 4.13
C ALA A 218 16.37 -18.48 4.97
N VAL A 219 16.09 -17.18 5.01
CA VAL A 219 14.97 -16.60 5.77
C VAL A 219 13.87 -16.14 4.82
N ILE A 220 12.71 -16.73 4.99
CA ILE A 220 11.46 -16.36 4.32
C ILE A 220 10.70 -15.40 5.25
N LEU A 221 10.34 -14.22 4.79
CA LEU A 221 9.61 -13.23 5.57
C LEU A 221 8.20 -13.01 5.01
N PHE A 222 7.22 -13.09 5.89
CA PHE A 222 5.89 -12.53 5.72
C PHE A 222 5.74 -11.34 6.67
N ALA A 223 5.34 -10.16 6.16
CA ALA A 223 5.08 -8.99 6.99
C ALA A 223 3.75 -8.35 6.57
N SER A 224 2.67 -8.71 7.27
CA SER A 224 1.33 -8.17 7.01
C SER A 224 0.37 -8.50 8.15
N LYS A 225 -0.87 -7.98 8.08
CA LYS A 225 -1.97 -8.41 8.94
C LYS A 225 -2.27 -9.89 8.71
N MET A 226 -2.46 -10.65 9.79
CA MET A 226 -2.84 -12.08 9.70
C MET A 226 -4.36 -12.20 9.59
N GLN A 227 -4.90 -11.80 8.44
CA GLN A 227 -6.31 -11.89 8.09
C GLN A 227 -6.53 -12.99 7.04
N PRO A 228 -7.73 -13.60 6.94
CA PRO A 228 -7.99 -14.71 6.02
C PRO A 228 -7.59 -14.43 4.56
N HIS A 229 -7.91 -13.23 4.05
CA HIS A 229 -7.56 -12.85 2.68
C HIS A 229 -6.07 -12.60 2.44
N LYS A 230 -5.24 -12.49 3.48
CA LYS A 230 -3.79 -12.41 3.37
C LYS A 230 -3.13 -13.79 3.20
N ARG A 231 -3.87 -14.85 3.41
CA ARG A 231 -3.47 -16.24 3.11
C ARG A 231 -2.13 -16.66 3.71
N ALA A 232 -1.79 -16.16 4.92
CA ALA A 232 -0.58 -16.56 5.63
C ALA A 232 -0.52 -18.08 5.87
N ILE A 233 -1.70 -18.74 5.92
CA ILE A 233 -1.83 -20.19 6.05
C ILE A 233 -1.28 -20.91 4.81
N ASP A 234 -1.48 -20.39 3.60
CA ASP A 234 -0.96 -21.00 2.37
C ASP A 234 0.57 -20.96 2.35
N LEU A 235 1.17 -19.88 2.91
CA LEU A 235 2.62 -19.81 3.06
C LEU A 235 3.14 -20.87 4.06
N LEU A 236 2.47 -21.06 5.18
CA LEU A 236 2.84 -22.11 6.15
C LEU A 236 2.72 -23.50 5.51
N ASP A 237 1.65 -23.75 4.76
CA ASP A 237 1.43 -25.00 4.06
C ASP A 237 2.45 -25.24 2.93
N ALA A 238 2.81 -24.18 2.18
CA ALA A 238 3.83 -24.25 1.15
C ALA A 238 5.23 -24.50 1.75
N TYR A 239 5.51 -23.84 2.88
CA TYR A 239 6.74 -24.07 3.64
C TYR A 239 6.84 -25.51 4.14
N SER A 240 5.75 -26.09 4.65
CA SER A 240 5.74 -27.49 5.10
C SER A 240 6.08 -28.50 3.97
N ARG A 241 5.72 -28.19 2.73
CA ARG A 241 6.05 -29.01 1.54
C ARG A 241 7.51 -28.90 1.10
N LEU A 242 8.32 -28.01 1.71
CA LEU A 242 9.76 -27.97 1.49
C LEU A 242 10.49 -29.11 2.23
N SER A 243 9.85 -29.71 3.24
CA SER A 243 10.34 -30.90 3.90
C SER A 243 10.43 -32.07 2.91
N PRO A 244 11.56 -32.79 2.87
CA PRO A 244 11.74 -33.89 1.93
C PRO A 244 10.89 -35.13 2.26
N ASP A 245 10.51 -35.32 3.52
CA ASP A 245 9.82 -36.48 4.05
C ASP A 245 8.60 -36.14 4.92
N GLY A 246 8.27 -34.84 5.04
CA GLY A 246 7.19 -34.34 5.91
C GLY A 246 7.53 -34.31 7.41
N ILE A 247 8.71 -34.78 7.80
CA ILE A 247 9.19 -34.90 9.19
C ILE A 247 10.40 -34.01 9.42
N THR A 248 11.37 -34.07 8.49
CA THR A 248 12.60 -33.27 8.57
C THR A 248 12.30 -31.79 8.30
N GLU A 249 12.83 -30.96 9.16
CA GLU A 249 12.69 -29.53 9.09
C GLU A 249 13.31 -28.96 7.79
N PRO A 250 12.62 -28.06 7.05
CA PRO A 250 13.17 -27.46 5.84
C PRO A 250 14.52 -26.73 6.04
N ALA A 251 15.34 -26.66 4.99
CA ALA A 251 16.60 -25.93 4.99
C ALA A 251 16.41 -24.40 4.92
N ALA A 252 15.31 -23.89 5.43
CA ALA A 252 14.99 -22.45 5.51
C ALA A 252 14.35 -22.14 6.87
N CYS A 253 14.25 -20.86 7.22
CA CYS A 253 13.47 -20.36 8.35
C CYS A 253 12.29 -19.55 7.82
N LEU A 254 11.15 -19.63 8.51
CA LEU A 254 9.95 -18.86 8.18
C LEU A 254 9.62 -17.88 9.31
N VAL A 255 9.59 -16.60 9.00
CA VAL A 255 9.32 -15.53 9.95
C VAL A 255 8.00 -14.83 9.58
N PHE A 256 7.07 -14.82 10.52
CA PHE A 256 5.81 -14.09 10.45
C PHE A 256 5.89 -12.82 11.30
N ALA A 257 5.95 -11.64 10.65
CA ALA A 257 5.83 -10.34 11.28
C ALA A 257 4.41 -9.81 11.07
N GLY A 258 3.70 -9.55 12.15
CA GLY A 258 2.31 -9.08 12.11
C GLY A 258 1.46 -9.73 13.18
N ASP A 259 0.18 -9.37 13.18
CA ASP A 259 -0.83 -9.89 14.09
C ASP A 259 -2.19 -9.93 13.37
N GLY A 260 -3.18 -10.54 13.96
CA GLY A 260 -4.52 -10.62 13.42
C GLY A 260 -5.28 -11.88 13.84
N GLU A 261 -6.50 -12.00 13.35
CA GLU A 261 -7.43 -13.08 13.75
C GLU A 261 -6.93 -14.51 13.43
N GLU A 262 -6.08 -14.66 12.39
CA GLU A 262 -5.52 -15.96 11.99
C GLU A 262 -4.28 -16.36 12.79
N ARG A 263 -3.69 -15.48 13.61
CA ARG A 263 -2.43 -15.74 14.32
C ARG A 263 -2.50 -17.00 15.18
N ALA A 264 -3.54 -17.13 16.01
CA ALA A 264 -3.68 -18.29 16.91
C ALA A 264 -3.81 -19.62 16.14
N ASN A 265 -4.47 -19.60 14.98
CA ASN A 265 -4.58 -20.76 14.09
C ASN A 265 -3.24 -21.13 13.47
N LEU A 266 -2.50 -20.14 12.97
CA LEU A 266 -1.16 -20.32 12.38
C LEU A 266 -0.17 -20.89 13.42
N GLU A 267 -0.12 -20.31 14.63
CA GLU A 267 0.76 -20.77 15.70
C GLU A 267 0.43 -22.21 16.15
N ARG A 268 -0.86 -22.59 16.20
CA ARG A 268 -1.27 -23.97 16.50
C ARG A 268 -0.74 -24.92 15.43
N ARG A 269 -0.97 -24.62 14.15
CA ARG A 269 -0.50 -25.47 13.03
C ARG A 269 1.02 -25.56 12.98
N ALA A 270 1.74 -24.46 13.26
CA ALA A 270 3.19 -24.47 13.35
C ALA A 270 3.71 -25.37 14.48
N ARG A 271 3.03 -25.37 15.64
CA ARG A 271 3.38 -26.28 16.76
C ARG A 271 3.18 -27.75 16.40
N ASP A 272 2.15 -28.07 15.59
CA ASP A 272 1.87 -29.47 15.19
C ASP A 272 3.01 -30.00 14.29
N LEU A 273 3.72 -29.15 13.55
CA LEU A 273 4.89 -29.54 12.77
C LEU A 273 6.11 -29.90 13.63
N LYS A 274 6.18 -29.40 14.87
CA LYS A 274 7.30 -29.62 15.82
C LYS A 274 8.67 -29.12 15.30
N TRP A 275 8.67 -28.14 14.43
CA TRP A 275 9.86 -27.53 13.83
C TRP A 275 10.28 -26.25 14.56
N ASP A 276 11.60 -26.11 14.75
CA ASP A 276 12.21 -24.94 15.38
C ASP A 276 12.74 -23.92 14.36
N SER A 277 12.07 -23.81 13.21
CA SER A 277 12.44 -22.88 12.13
C SER A 277 11.34 -21.87 11.82
N ILE A 278 10.23 -21.89 12.57
CA ILE A 278 9.08 -20.99 12.36
C ILE A 278 9.02 -19.99 13.51
N ARG A 279 8.96 -18.71 13.21
CA ARG A 279 8.90 -17.62 14.20
C ARG A 279 7.70 -16.72 13.97
N PHE A 280 6.97 -16.42 15.04
CA PHE A 280 5.92 -15.41 15.08
C PHE A 280 6.41 -14.27 15.98
N ILE A 281 6.74 -13.14 15.38
CA ILE A 281 7.37 -12.03 16.10
C ILE A 281 6.41 -10.88 16.44
N GLY A 282 5.11 -11.05 16.13
CA GLY A 282 4.07 -10.09 16.46
C GLY A 282 4.07 -8.86 15.54
N PHE A 283 3.22 -7.91 15.89
CA PHE A 283 3.16 -6.63 15.19
C PHE A 283 4.52 -5.91 15.26
N ARG A 284 4.95 -5.38 14.11
CA ARG A 284 6.13 -4.53 13.97
C ARG A 284 5.73 -3.19 13.38
N ASN A 285 6.23 -2.13 13.97
CA ASN A 285 5.97 -0.78 13.52
C ASN A 285 6.82 -0.44 12.28
N GLN A 286 6.58 0.68 11.64
CA GLN A 286 7.21 1.02 10.37
C GLN A 286 8.74 1.12 10.47
N SER A 287 9.29 1.64 11.56
CA SER A 287 10.75 1.72 11.77
C SER A 287 11.39 0.36 12.10
N GLU A 288 10.60 -0.63 12.53
CA GLU A 288 11.08 -1.97 12.88
C GLU A 288 11.12 -2.94 11.68
N LEU A 289 10.47 -2.56 10.55
CA LEU A 289 10.40 -3.43 9.37
C LEU A 289 11.70 -3.48 8.54
N PRO A 290 12.43 -2.36 8.30
CA PRO A 290 13.64 -2.39 7.49
C PRO A 290 14.71 -3.38 7.97
N PRO A 291 14.99 -3.55 9.28
CA PRO A 291 15.88 -4.61 9.76
C PRO A 291 15.41 -6.03 9.40
N LEU A 292 14.10 -6.27 9.40
CA LEU A 292 13.54 -7.56 9.00
C LEU A 292 13.63 -7.79 7.48
N TYR A 293 13.45 -6.73 6.71
CA TYR A 293 13.70 -6.79 5.26
C TYR A 293 15.18 -7.02 4.97
N ASP A 294 16.11 -6.38 5.68
CA ASP A 294 17.55 -6.67 5.50
C ASP A 294 17.89 -8.11 5.91
N LEU A 295 17.30 -8.62 7.00
CA LEU A 295 17.51 -9.95 7.51
C LEU A 295 17.05 -11.04 6.54
N CYS A 296 15.88 -10.87 5.91
CA CYS A 296 15.31 -11.92 5.07
C CYS A 296 16.08 -12.12 3.76
N ASP A 297 15.95 -13.32 3.21
CA ASP A 297 16.47 -13.67 1.90
C ASP A 297 15.43 -13.48 0.80
N MET A 298 14.16 -13.65 1.15
CA MET A 298 13.02 -13.41 0.28
C MET A 298 11.80 -12.94 1.09
N PHE A 299 10.98 -12.14 0.42
CA PHE A 299 9.70 -11.66 0.95
C PHE A 299 8.53 -12.34 0.24
N VAL A 300 7.50 -12.75 0.98
CA VAL A 300 6.33 -13.43 0.42
C VAL A 300 5.04 -12.74 0.82
N LEU A 301 4.19 -12.40 -0.17
CA LEU A 301 2.84 -11.88 0.05
C LEU A 301 1.81 -12.76 -0.68
N PRO A 302 1.23 -13.77 0.00
CA PRO A 302 0.35 -14.76 -0.63
C PRO A 302 -1.10 -14.32 -0.75
N SER A 303 -1.39 -13.02 -0.61
CA SER A 303 -2.75 -12.47 -0.50
C SER A 303 -3.65 -12.91 -1.66
N GLU A 304 -4.87 -13.28 -1.32
CA GLU A 304 -5.96 -13.58 -2.26
C GLU A 304 -6.72 -12.30 -2.67
N HIS A 305 -6.56 -11.24 -1.89
CA HIS A 305 -7.14 -9.94 -2.15
C HIS A 305 -6.21 -8.85 -1.61
N GLU A 306 -5.52 -8.17 -2.52
CA GLU A 306 -4.59 -7.10 -2.19
C GLU A 306 -4.66 -6.01 -3.26
N PRO A 307 -5.31 -4.87 -3.00
CA PRO A 307 -5.40 -3.79 -4.00
C PRO A 307 -4.05 -3.30 -4.52
N TRP A 308 -3.03 -3.26 -3.65
CA TRP A 308 -1.65 -2.96 -4.03
C TRP A 308 -0.66 -3.88 -3.30
N GLY A 309 -0.40 -3.63 -2.01
CA GLY A 309 0.60 -4.35 -1.23
C GLY A 309 1.91 -3.57 -1.11
N LEU A 310 1.89 -2.41 -0.44
CA LEU A 310 3.08 -1.54 -0.27
C LEU A 310 4.28 -2.24 0.36
N VAL A 311 4.06 -3.27 1.16
CA VAL A 311 5.12 -4.12 1.74
C VAL A 311 6.01 -4.77 0.66
N VAL A 312 5.50 -4.94 -0.59
CA VAL A 312 6.31 -5.38 -1.74
C VAL A 312 7.31 -4.29 -2.13
N ASN A 313 6.86 -3.02 -2.21
CA ASN A 313 7.76 -1.88 -2.44
C ASN A 313 8.84 -1.81 -1.36
N GLU A 314 8.47 -2.01 -0.09
CA GLU A 314 9.36 -1.95 1.06
C GLU A 314 10.45 -3.03 0.98
N ALA A 315 10.08 -4.29 0.76
CA ALA A 315 11.00 -5.41 0.62
C ALA A 315 11.94 -5.25 -0.60
N MET A 316 11.41 -4.77 -1.73
CA MET A 316 12.21 -4.51 -2.92
C MET A 316 13.22 -3.38 -2.71
N ASN A 317 12.92 -2.37 -1.89
CA ASN A 317 13.87 -1.33 -1.50
C ASN A 317 15.01 -1.84 -0.61
N ALA A 318 14.84 -2.98 0.06
CA ALA A 318 15.91 -3.69 0.75
C ALA A 318 16.67 -4.68 -0.18
N GLY A 319 16.41 -4.67 -1.49
CA GLY A 319 17.06 -5.54 -2.46
C GLY A 319 16.68 -7.01 -2.31
N LYS A 320 15.41 -7.31 -1.99
CA LYS A 320 14.96 -8.69 -1.79
C LYS A 320 14.19 -9.23 -2.97
N ALA A 321 14.41 -10.51 -3.28
CA ALA A 321 13.52 -11.26 -4.16
C ALA A 321 12.12 -11.31 -3.53
N VAL A 322 11.07 -11.16 -4.33
CA VAL A 322 9.69 -11.15 -3.85
C VAL A 322 8.88 -12.28 -4.51
N ILE A 323 8.03 -12.93 -3.74
CA ILE A 323 7.07 -13.91 -4.25
C ILE A 323 5.67 -13.41 -3.90
N VAL A 324 4.84 -13.22 -4.91
CA VAL A 324 3.48 -12.70 -4.73
C VAL A 324 2.46 -13.57 -5.44
N SER A 325 1.22 -13.58 -4.97
CA SER A 325 0.14 -14.18 -5.75
C SER A 325 -0.25 -13.28 -6.93
N ASP A 326 -0.96 -13.83 -7.91
CA ASP A 326 -1.56 -13.12 -9.05
C ASP A 326 -2.71 -12.17 -8.64
N ARG A 327 -3.04 -12.11 -7.34
CA ARG A 327 -4.06 -11.23 -6.75
C ARG A 327 -3.47 -10.04 -5.99
N VAL A 328 -2.17 -9.88 -6.01
CA VAL A 328 -1.46 -8.74 -5.43
C VAL A 328 -1.27 -7.67 -6.50
N GLY A 329 -1.88 -6.49 -6.31
CA GLY A 329 -1.86 -5.40 -7.30
C GLY A 329 -0.45 -4.94 -7.67
N ALA A 330 0.44 -4.79 -6.68
CA ALA A 330 1.84 -4.46 -6.90
C ALA A 330 2.58 -5.50 -7.77
N GLY A 331 2.17 -6.75 -7.73
CA GLY A 331 2.75 -7.83 -8.54
C GLY A 331 2.71 -7.52 -10.04
N VAL A 332 1.61 -6.93 -10.51
CA VAL A 332 1.43 -6.60 -11.94
C VAL A 332 2.41 -5.51 -12.42
N ASP A 333 2.73 -4.55 -11.56
CA ASP A 333 3.58 -3.41 -11.93
C ASP A 333 5.05 -3.61 -11.54
N LEU A 334 5.32 -4.30 -10.44
CA LEU A 334 6.64 -4.43 -9.82
C LEU A 334 7.31 -5.77 -10.07
N VAL A 335 6.57 -6.89 -10.17
CA VAL A 335 7.17 -8.22 -10.27
C VAL A 335 7.18 -8.71 -11.71
N GLU A 336 8.37 -9.03 -12.20
CA GLU A 336 8.60 -9.70 -13.46
C GLU A 336 9.01 -11.15 -13.14
N ASP A 337 8.12 -12.12 -13.52
CA ASP A 337 8.24 -13.52 -13.12
C ASP A 337 9.57 -14.13 -13.59
N GLY A 338 10.31 -14.72 -12.64
CA GLY A 338 11.65 -15.26 -12.86
C GLY A 338 12.78 -14.27 -13.01
N VAL A 339 12.52 -12.95 -12.99
CA VAL A 339 13.53 -11.91 -13.19
C VAL A 339 13.90 -11.21 -11.87
N ASN A 340 12.92 -10.65 -11.17
CA ASN A 340 13.13 -9.97 -9.88
C ASN A 340 12.30 -10.57 -8.74
N GLY A 341 11.61 -11.67 -9.03
CA GLY A 341 10.75 -12.38 -8.11
C GLY A 341 9.89 -13.40 -8.84
N PHE A 342 8.83 -13.86 -8.20
CA PHE A 342 7.90 -14.79 -8.79
C PHE A 342 6.45 -14.39 -8.55
N VAL A 343 5.59 -14.69 -9.54
CA VAL A 343 4.14 -14.62 -9.43
C VAL A 343 3.60 -16.06 -9.49
N TYR A 344 2.60 -16.37 -8.66
CA TYR A 344 1.96 -17.69 -8.66
C TYR A 344 0.43 -17.54 -8.52
N PRO A 345 -0.38 -18.52 -8.96
CA PRO A 345 -1.83 -18.47 -8.82
C PRO A 345 -2.23 -18.46 -7.34
N ALA A 346 -3.06 -17.53 -6.92
CA ALA A 346 -3.54 -17.44 -5.54
C ALA A 346 -4.17 -18.78 -5.09
N ARG A 347 -3.92 -19.18 -3.84
CA ARG A 347 -4.33 -20.46 -3.23
C ARG A 347 -3.63 -21.70 -3.79
N ASP A 348 -2.78 -21.61 -4.79
CA ASP A 348 -1.98 -22.74 -5.25
C ASP A 348 -0.74 -22.93 -4.37
N VAL A 349 -0.92 -23.69 -3.30
CA VAL A 349 0.12 -24.01 -2.32
C VAL A 349 1.28 -24.79 -2.96
N ALA A 350 1.02 -25.60 -3.99
CA ALA A 350 2.07 -26.36 -4.67
C ALA A 350 2.95 -25.43 -5.52
N ALA A 351 2.33 -24.54 -6.29
CA ALA A 351 3.06 -23.53 -7.04
C ALA A 351 3.87 -22.62 -6.12
N LEU A 352 3.30 -22.17 -4.99
CA LEU A 352 4.04 -21.37 -4.02
C LEU A 352 5.26 -22.13 -3.48
N SER A 353 5.11 -23.41 -3.10
CA SER A 353 6.22 -24.25 -2.63
C SER A 353 7.33 -24.39 -3.68
N ASP A 354 6.96 -24.59 -4.97
CA ASP A 354 7.94 -24.61 -6.06
C ASP A 354 8.71 -23.29 -6.18
N ARG A 355 8.01 -22.13 -6.10
CA ARG A 355 8.67 -20.81 -6.14
C ARG A 355 9.61 -20.59 -4.96
N LEU A 356 9.20 -20.99 -3.77
CA LEU A 356 10.07 -20.94 -2.57
C LEU A 356 11.33 -21.76 -2.78
N ARG A 357 11.21 -23.02 -3.24
CA ARG A 357 12.34 -23.91 -3.50
C ARG A 357 13.33 -23.28 -4.48
N ARG A 358 12.85 -22.76 -5.62
CA ARG A 358 13.72 -22.11 -6.63
C ARG A 358 14.54 -20.96 -6.08
N VAL A 359 13.98 -20.17 -5.15
CA VAL A 359 14.70 -19.05 -4.52
C VAL A 359 15.67 -19.56 -3.44
N ILE A 360 15.31 -20.61 -2.68
CA ILE A 360 16.16 -21.22 -1.64
C ILE A 360 17.38 -21.87 -2.27
N ASP A 361 17.18 -22.68 -3.31
CA ASP A 361 18.19 -23.56 -3.90
C ASP A 361 19.26 -22.81 -4.71
N SER A 362 19.04 -21.53 -5.04
CA SER A 362 19.98 -20.72 -5.84
C SER A 362 20.26 -19.36 -5.18
N PRO A 363 21.23 -19.29 -4.23
CA PRO A 363 21.61 -18.05 -3.56
C PRO A 363 22.07 -16.94 -4.53
N GLU A 364 22.79 -17.30 -5.60
CA GLU A 364 23.29 -16.36 -6.61
C GLU A 364 22.12 -15.76 -7.41
N ASN A 365 21.19 -16.60 -7.86
CA ASN A 365 19.99 -16.11 -8.57
C ASN A 365 19.12 -15.25 -7.66
N ARG A 366 18.95 -15.63 -6.39
CA ARG A 366 18.27 -14.86 -5.37
C ARG A 366 18.87 -13.45 -5.20
N ALA A 367 20.19 -13.34 -5.12
CA ALA A 367 20.89 -12.07 -5.04
C ALA A 367 20.69 -11.21 -6.31
N ALA A 368 20.77 -11.84 -7.49
CA ALA A 368 20.49 -11.18 -8.77
C ALA A 368 19.04 -10.68 -8.88
N MET A 369 18.07 -11.47 -8.42
CA MET A 369 16.67 -11.06 -8.32
C MET A 369 16.49 -9.84 -7.42
N GLY A 370 17.13 -9.84 -6.25
CA GLY A 370 17.11 -8.71 -5.31
C GLY A 370 17.66 -7.42 -5.91
N THR A 371 18.75 -7.49 -6.66
CA THR A 371 19.33 -6.34 -7.36
C THR A 371 18.33 -5.78 -8.39
N ARG A 372 17.73 -6.63 -9.22
CA ARG A 372 16.73 -6.22 -10.21
C ARG A 372 15.44 -5.70 -9.56
N ALA A 373 15.06 -6.23 -8.40
CA ALA A 373 13.94 -5.73 -7.61
C ALA A 373 14.18 -4.28 -7.17
N LEU A 374 15.39 -3.99 -6.67
CA LEU A 374 15.79 -2.65 -6.27
C LEU A 374 15.79 -1.66 -7.45
N GLU A 375 16.30 -2.07 -8.62
CA GLU A 375 16.28 -1.26 -9.84
C GLU A 375 14.84 -0.98 -10.32
N LYS A 376 13.96 -1.96 -10.20
CA LYS A 376 12.55 -1.85 -10.61
C LYS A 376 11.78 -0.89 -9.72
N VAL A 377 11.87 -1.04 -8.40
CA VAL A 377 11.13 -0.22 -7.44
C VAL A 377 11.62 1.23 -7.42
N ALA A 378 12.87 1.47 -7.80
CA ALA A 378 13.44 2.82 -7.89
C ALA A 378 12.69 3.75 -8.85
N ARG A 379 11.94 3.19 -9.80
CA ARG A 379 11.14 3.94 -10.79
C ARG A 379 9.75 4.31 -10.27
N LEU A 380 9.33 3.74 -9.13
CA LEU A 380 8.07 4.05 -8.45
C LEU A 380 8.42 4.79 -7.16
N ASP A 381 8.58 6.09 -7.27
CA ASP A 381 8.98 6.98 -6.19
C ASP A 381 8.05 8.21 -6.07
N PHE A 382 8.28 9.03 -5.08
CA PHE A 382 7.52 10.26 -4.89
C PHE A 382 7.76 11.32 -5.98
N ALA A 383 8.83 11.22 -6.77
CA ALA A 383 9.04 12.08 -7.92
C ALA A 383 8.07 11.71 -9.05
N ALA A 384 7.87 10.42 -9.30
CA ALA A 384 6.85 9.93 -10.24
C ALA A 384 5.43 10.33 -9.80
N ASP A 385 5.12 10.27 -8.49
CA ASP A 385 3.86 10.75 -7.92
C ASP A 385 3.65 12.25 -8.18
N ARG A 386 4.68 13.07 -7.94
CA ARG A 386 4.64 14.53 -8.21
C ARG A 386 4.40 14.81 -9.69
N ASP A 387 5.12 14.15 -10.56
CA ASP A 387 5.05 14.38 -12.00
C ASP A 387 3.67 14.02 -12.55
N GLY A 388 3.07 12.92 -12.07
CA GLY A 388 1.70 12.55 -12.40
C GLY A 388 0.66 13.54 -11.87
N LEU A 389 0.85 14.05 -10.66
CA LEU A 389 -0.02 15.09 -10.09
C LEU A 389 0.07 16.41 -10.89
N LEU A 390 1.28 16.85 -11.24
CA LEU A 390 1.48 18.06 -12.06
C LEU A 390 0.88 17.89 -13.45
N ALA A 391 1.08 16.75 -14.11
CA ALA A 391 0.48 16.47 -15.41
C ALA A 391 -1.06 16.54 -15.36
N ALA A 392 -1.68 16.06 -14.29
CA ALA A 392 -3.12 16.18 -14.09
C ALA A 392 -3.54 17.64 -13.91
N LEU A 393 -2.82 18.42 -13.10
CA LEU A 393 -3.10 19.83 -12.85
C LEU A 393 -2.96 20.67 -14.13
N ASP A 394 -1.92 20.47 -14.91
CA ASP A 394 -1.69 21.16 -16.21
C ASP A 394 -2.80 20.84 -17.21
N SER A 395 -3.21 19.58 -17.32
CA SER A 395 -4.31 19.16 -18.19
C SER A 395 -5.64 19.84 -17.81
N ILE A 396 -5.91 19.95 -16.50
CA ILE A 396 -7.13 20.60 -15.98
C ILE A 396 -7.09 22.12 -16.21
N ALA A 397 -5.94 22.76 -15.95
CA ALA A 397 -5.76 24.20 -16.18
C ALA A 397 -5.91 24.57 -17.67
N GLY A 398 -5.32 23.78 -18.57
CA GLY A 398 -5.44 23.97 -20.02
C GLY A 398 -6.88 23.86 -20.53
N LYS A 399 -7.70 22.98 -19.95
CA LYS A 399 -9.13 22.87 -20.26
C LYS A 399 -9.92 24.10 -19.82
N LYS A 400 -9.63 24.65 -18.63
CA LYS A 400 -10.28 25.89 -18.14
C LYS A 400 -9.98 27.09 -19.04
N SER A 401 -8.74 27.25 -19.49
CA SER A 401 -8.33 28.31 -20.38
C SER A 401 -9.08 28.25 -21.72
N ARG A 402 -9.22 27.04 -22.30
CA ARG A 402 -9.96 26.85 -23.58
C ARG A 402 -11.47 27.01 -23.46
N ALA A 403 -12.04 26.76 -22.28
CA ALA A 403 -13.47 26.93 -22.03
C ALA A 403 -13.84 28.41 -21.74
N ALA A 404 -12.86 29.25 -21.41
CA ALA A 404 -13.02 30.68 -21.13
C ALA A 404 -12.71 31.56 -22.36
N ALA A 405 -12.11 30.99 -23.39
CA ALA A 405 -11.84 31.62 -24.69
C ALA A 405 -12.94 31.29 -25.70
#